data_8257f783a5993c6a23303c083ae776b8
#
_entry.id   8257f783a5993c6a23303c083ae776b8
#
_cell.length_a   1.000
_cell.length_b   1.000
_cell.length_c   1.000
_cell.angle_alpha   90.00
_cell.angle_beta   90.00
_cell.angle_gamma   90.00
#
_symmetry.space_group_name_H-M   'P 1'
#
loop_
_entity.id
_entity.type
_entity.pdbx_description
1 polymer ?
#
loop_
_entity_poly.entity_id
_entity_poly.type
_entity_poly.pdbx_seq_one_letter_code
_entity_poly.pdbx_strand_id
1 'polypeptide(L)'
;MASVVSARALVVLLRGVNVGGHRTFRPSKLVADLEHLDAVNIGVAGTFVIRKPASQTRLRAEFARRLPFETQIIICERRDIDRLLARPESATAGVEAGFVHFVSVLAGRPRAAVSLPMTFPATGKWMLKILSVDGRIVTGVYRRQMEAIRHLAMVDKVFGVPATTRNWNTVKAIARVWAG
;
A
#
# COMPACT_ATOMS: atom_id res chain seq x y z
N MET A 1 17.74 -23.15 -11.48
CA MET A 1 17.83 -21.78 -12.04
C MET A 1 16.65 -20.96 -11.53
N ALA A 2 16.68 -20.52 -10.29
CA ALA A 2 15.68 -19.61 -9.73
C ALA A 2 15.95 -18.22 -10.32
N SER A 3 15.00 -17.79 -11.04
CA SER A 3 14.94 -16.72 -12.02
C SER A 3 15.38 -15.35 -11.50
N VAL A 4 16.31 -14.73 -12.20
CA VAL A 4 16.67 -13.30 -12.17
C VAL A 4 15.44 -12.37 -12.39
N VAL A 5 14.32 -12.91 -12.89
CA VAL A 5 13.04 -12.23 -13.13
C VAL A 5 12.37 -11.80 -11.80
N SER A 6 12.61 -12.54 -10.71
CA SER A 6 11.96 -12.30 -9.41
C SER A 6 12.38 -10.98 -8.73
N ALA A 7 13.58 -10.46 -9.01
CA ALA A 7 14.10 -9.25 -8.34
C ALA A 7 13.53 -7.92 -8.87
N ARG A 8 12.80 -7.94 -10.00
CA ARG A 8 12.28 -6.74 -10.68
C ARG A 8 10.76 -6.61 -10.66
N ALA A 9 10.07 -7.48 -9.93
CA ALA A 9 8.63 -7.36 -9.78
C ALA A 9 8.27 -6.10 -8.98
N LEU A 10 7.26 -5.36 -9.45
CA LEU A 10 6.83 -4.09 -8.87
C LEU A 10 5.37 -4.18 -8.45
N VAL A 11 5.00 -3.40 -7.46
CA VAL A 11 3.61 -3.17 -7.05
C VAL A 11 3.25 -1.73 -7.34
N VAL A 12 2.16 -1.53 -8.04
CA VAL A 12 1.56 -0.21 -8.26
C VAL A 12 0.39 -0.04 -7.31
N LEU A 13 0.42 1.03 -6.55
CA LEU A 13 -0.59 1.41 -5.56
C LEU A 13 -1.20 2.76 -5.96
N LEU A 14 -2.49 2.76 -6.26
CA LEU A 14 -3.23 3.99 -6.53
C LEU A 14 -3.77 4.58 -5.22
N ARG A 15 -3.68 5.90 -5.08
CA ARG A 15 -4.16 6.59 -3.89
C ARG A 15 -5.59 7.08 -4.06
N GLY A 16 -6.46 6.76 -3.08
CA GLY A 16 -7.81 7.30 -2.98
C GLY A 16 -8.73 6.96 -4.15
N VAL A 17 -8.64 5.73 -4.68
CA VAL A 17 -9.51 5.24 -5.74
C VAL A 17 -10.58 4.29 -5.18
N ASN A 18 -11.75 4.27 -5.82
CA ASN A 18 -12.90 3.45 -5.41
C ASN A 18 -13.33 3.66 -3.95
N VAL A 19 -13.13 4.87 -3.42
CA VAL A 19 -13.49 5.25 -2.05
C VAL A 19 -14.70 6.19 -2.09
N GLY A 20 -15.77 5.84 -1.35
CA GLY A 20 -16.95 6.68 -1.21
C GLY A 20 -17.64 7.07 -2.53
N GLY A 21 -17.53 6.23 -3.57
CA GLY A 21 -18.11 6.52 -4.89
C GLY A 21 -17.32 7.51 -5.75
N HIS A 22 -16.18 8.01 -5.25
CA HIS A 22 -15.30 8.90 -5.99
C HIS A 22 -14.16 8.14 -6.68
N ARG A 23 -13.68 8.68 -7.83
CA ARG A 23 -12.58 8.09 -8.60
C ARG A 23 -12.79 6.60 -8.86
N THR A 24 -14.00 6.27 -9.33
CA THR A 24 -14.39 4.89 -9.64
C THR A 24 -13.80 4.48 -10.99
N PHE A 25 -13.30 3.26 -11.07
CA PHE A 25 -12.86 2.61 -12.30
C PHE A 25 -13.02 1.09 -12.17
N ARG A 26 -12.90 0.40 -13.29
CA ARG A 26 -12.99 -1.06 -13.33
C ARG A 26 -11.56 -1.65 -13.37
N PRO A 27 -11.06 -2.22 -12.27
CA PRO A 27 -9.71 -2.80 -12.23
C PRO A 27 -9.48 -3.88 -13.30
N SER A 28 -10.50 -4.69 -13.60
CA SER A 28 -10.42 -5.74 -14.63
C SER A 28 -10.15 -5.19 -16.03
N LYS A 29 -10.78 -4.07 -16.39
CA LYS A 29 -10.53 -3.40 -17.67
C LYS A 29 -9.09 -2.87 -17.73
N LEU A 30 -8.63 -2.22 -16.65
CA LEU A 30 -7.27 -1.71 -16.58
C LEU A 30 -6.23 -2.84 -16.70
N VAL A 31 -6.49 -4.01 -16.09
CA VAL A 31 -5.61 -5.18 -16.22
C VAL A 31 -5.57 -5.67 -17.66
N ALA A 32 -6.72 -5.75 -18.36
CA ALA A 32 -6.74 -6.14 -19.77
C ALA A 32 -5.94 -5.16 -20.65
N ASP A 33 -6.05 -3.86 -20.41
CA ASP A 33 -5.28 -2.83 -21.13
C ASP A 33 -3.77 -2.88 -20.81
N LEU A 34 -3.37 -3.58 -19.75
CA LEU A 34 -2.00 -3.76 -19.26
C LEU A 34 -1.49 -5.20 -19.40
N GLU A 35 -2.11 -6.04 -20.23
CA GLU A 35 -1.73 -7.44 -20.43
C GLU A 35 -0.25 -7.61 -20.79
N HIS A 36 0.30 -6.68 -21.57
CA HIS A 36 1.71 -6.67 -21.95
C HIS A 36 2.68 -6.52 -20.77
N LEU A 37 2.21 -6.10 -19.59
CA LEU A 37 2.95 -5.99 -18.34
C LEU A 37 2.69 -7.16 -17.39
N ASP A 38 1.80 -8.08 -17.76
CA ASP A 38 1.34 -9.17 -16.90
C ASP A 38 0.88 -8.63 -15.52
N ALA A 39 -0.01 -7.66 -15.58
CA ALA A 39 -0.55 -7.00 -14.41
C ALA A 39 -1.64 -7.85 -13.75
N VAL A 40 -1.57 -8.01 -12.43
CA VAL A 40 -2.57 -8.71 -11.63
C VAL A 40 -3.19 -7.74 -10.63
N ASN A 41 -4.51 -7.58 -10.68
CA ASN A 41 -5.23 -6.75 -9.72
C ASN A 41 -5.46 -7.47 -8.39
N ILE A 42 -5.28 -6.75 -7.28
CA ILE A 42 -5.59 -7.23 -5.94
C ILE A 42 -6.67 -6.34 -5.31
N GLY A 43 -7.86 -6.90 -5.19
CA GLY A 43 -9.00 -6.22 -4.57
C GLY A 43 -9.47 -4.99 -5.35
N VAL A 44 -10.10 -4.05 -4.67
CA VAL A 44 -10.77 -2.88 -5.26
C VAL A 44 -10.04 -1.56 -4.99
N ALA A 45 -9.04 -1.56 -4.13
CA ALA A 45 -8.38 -0.34 -3.66
C ALA A 45 -7.24 0.16 -4.58
N GLY A 46 -7.17 -0.33 -5.82
CA GLY A 46 -6.14 0.08 -6.77
C GLY A 46 -4.75 -0.47 -6.43
N THR A 47 -4.65 -1.77 -6.24
CA THR A 47 -3.38 -2.49 -6.03
C THR A 47 -3.12 -3.42 -7.21
N PHE A 48 -1.98 -3.27 -7.87
CA PHE A 48 -1.60 -4.06 -9.04
C PHE A 48 -0.19 -4.61 -8.88
N VAL A 49 -0.05 -5.91 -9.04
CA VAL A 49 1.24 -6.60 -9.11
C VAL A 49 1.66 -6.67 -10.57
N ILE A 50 2.87 -6.22 -10.86
CA ILE A 50 3.45 -6.23 -12.21
C ILE A 50 4.51 -7.32 -12.24
N ARG A 51 4.27 -8.38 -13.02
CA ARG A 51 5.17 -9.53 -13.06
C ARG A 51 6.25 -9.42 -14.13
N LYS A 52 5.97 -8.72 -15.23
CA LYS A 52 6.99 -8.45 -16.26
C LYS A 52 7.86 -7.25 -15.90
N PRO A 53 9.15 -7.27 -16.23
CA PRO A 53 10.05 -6.15 -15.98
C PRO A 53 9.59 -4.85 -16.63
N ALA A 54 9.53 -3.78 -15.86
CA ALA A 54 9.23 -2.44 -16.33
C ALA A 54 9.94 -1.40 -15.45
N SER A 55 10.23 -0.23 -16.00
CA SER A 55 10.71 0.88 -15.19
C SER A 55 9.55 1.57 -14.46
N GLN A 56 9.82 2.16 -13.30
CA GLN A 56 8.82 2.92 -12.57
C GLN A 56 8.25 4.08 -13.39
N THR A 57 9.10 4.76 -14.19
CA THR A 57 8.67 5.84 -15.08
C THR A 57 7.67 5.33 -16.12
N ARG A 58 7.96 4.21 -16.77
CA ARG A 58 7.04 3.58 -17.72
C ARG A 58 5.72 3.22 -17.05
N LEU A 59 5.75 2.58 -15.88
CA LEU A 59 4.53 2.21 -15.16
C LEU A 59 3.67 3.43 -14.82
N ARG A 60 4.27 4.52 -14.33
CA ARG A 60 3.51 5.76 -14.06
C ARG A 60 2.82 6.27 -15.31
N ALA A 61 3.51 6.34 -16.45
CA ALA A 61 2.94 6.78 -17.70
C ALA A 61 1.82 5.85 -18.20
N GLU A 62 2.03 4.53 -18.12
CA GLU A 62 1.05 3.53 -18.55
C GLU A 62 -0.25 3.61 -17.74
N PHE A 63 -0.15 3.74 -16.43
CA PHE A 63 -1.32 3.87 -15.54
C PHE A 63 -2.00 5.24 -15.70
N ALA A 64 -1.24 6.34 -15.71
CA ALA A 64 -1.79 7.68 -15.83
C ALA A 64 -2.58 7.86 -17.14
N ARG A 65 -2.11 7.28 -18.25
CA ARG A 65 -2.80 7.37 -19.55
C ARG A 65 -4.13 6.62 -19.59
N ARG A 66 -4.29 5.56 -18.80
CA ARG A 66 -5.46 4.66 -18.83
C ARG A 66 -6.48 4.93 -17.74
N LEU A 67 -6.09 5.62 -16.70
CA LEU A 67 -7.01 6.01 -15.64
C LEU A 67 -7.91 7.17 -16.11
N PRO A 68 -9.20 7.14 -15.82
CA PRO A 68 -10.14 8.21 -16.19
C PRO A 68 -10.05 9.45 -15.29
N PHE A 69 -9.08 9.49 -14.39
CA PHE A 69 -8.84 10.57 -13.43
C PHE A 69 -7.37 10.63 -13.03
N GLU A 70 -6.93 11.76 -12.56
CA GLU A 70 -5.60 11.90 -11.98
C GLU A 70 -5.56 11.36 -10.55
N THR A 71 -4.52 10.61 -10.24
CA THR A 71 -4.24 10.12 -8.89
C THR A 71 -2.76 9.94 -8.64
N GLN A 72 -2.37 9.94 -7.37
CA GLN A 72 -1.02 9.58 -6.96
C GLN A 72 -0.77 8.10 -7.25
N ILE A 73 0.26 7.81 -8.03
CA ILE A 73 0.71 6.46 -8.34
C ILE A 73 1.98 6.20 -7.53
N ILE A 74 1.87 5.34 -6.54
CA ILE A 74 2.98 4.95 -5.66
C ILE A 74 3.45 3.56 -6.07
N ILE A 75 4.77 3.38 -6.24
CA ILE A 75 5.34 2.12 -6.68
C ILE A 75 6.29 1.59 -5.61
N CYS A 76 6.10 0.31 -5.24
CA CYS A 76 6.97 -0.46 -4.37
C CYS A 76 7.72 -1.52 -5.16
N GLU A 77 8.91 -1.86 -4.70
CA GLU A 77 9.67 -3.00 -5.19
C GLU A 77 9.35 -4.26 -4.37
N ARG A 78 9.53 -5.42 -4.96
CA ARG A 78 9.35 -6.70 -4.28
C ARG A 78 10.09 -6.76 -2.95
N ARG A 79 11.34 -6.30 -2.92
CA ARG A 79 12.17 -6.29 -1.71
C ARG A 79 11.56 -5.52 -0.53
N ASP A 80 10.69 -4.51 -0.80
CA ASP A 80 10.03 -3.74 0.24
C ASP A 80 8.93 -4.58 0.91
N ILE A 81 8.21 -5.37 0.10
CA ILE A 81 7.18 -6.30 0.59
C ILE A 81 7.82 -7.50 1.31
N ASP A 82 8.90 -8.07 0.76
CA ASP A 82 9.62 -9.19 1.39
C ASP A 82 10.15 -8.79 2.77
N ARG A 83 10.72 -7.57 2.91
CA ARG A 83 11.16 -7.03 4.20
C ARG A 83 10.01 -6.86 5.19
N LEU A 84 8.84 -6.40 4.73
CA LEU A 84 7.66 -6.31 5.58
C LEU A 84 7.24 -7.67 6.13
N LEU A 85 7.19 -8.69 5.27
CA LEU A 85 6.76 -10.03 5.64
C LEU A 85 7.75 -10.75 6.55
N ALA A 86 9.03 -10.39 6.48
CA ALA A 86 10.08 -10.93 7.35
C ALA A 86 10.06 -10.35 8.78
N ARG A 87 9.26 -9.31 9.06
CA ARG A 87 9.20 -8.69 10.39
C ARG A 87 8.43 -9.55 11.37
N PRO A 88 8.84 -9.56 12.66
CA PRO A 88 8.12 -10.28 13.71
C PRO A 88 6.65 -9.86 13.84
N GLU A 89 6.35 -8.59 13.62
CA GLU A 89 4.99 -8.04 13.65
C GLU A 89 4.08 -8.66 12.59
N SER A 90 4.65 -9.22 11.52
CA SER A 90 3.88 -9.93 10.50
C SER A 90 3.21 -11.19 11.05
N ALA A 91 3.85 -11.85 12.00
CA ALA A 91 3.32 -13.06 12.64
C ALA A 91 2.13 -12.77 13.56
N THR A 92 2.07 -11.56 14.14
CA THR A 92 0.99 -11.12 15.04
C THR A 92 -0.09 -10.31 14.30
N ALA A 93 0.14 -9.96 13.04
CA ALA A 93 -0.79 -9.19 12.25
C ALA A 93 -2.13 -9.94 12.07
N GLY A 94 -3.16 -9.46 12.72
CA GLY A 94 -4.51 -10.06 12.69
C GLY A 94 -4.87 -10.91 13.91
N VAL A 95 -4.00 -11.01 14.92
CA VAL A 95 -4.22 -11.83 16.10
C VAL A 95 -5.15 -11.14 17.11
N GLU A 96 -5.19 -9.82 17.16
CA GLU A 96 -6.08 -9.10 18.08
C GLU A 96 -7.45 -8.81 17.46
N ALA A 97 -8.48 -9.39 18.03
CA ALA A 97 -9.86 -9.11 17.64
C ALA A 97 -10.16 -7.60 17.78
N GLY A 98 -10.76 -6.99 16.75
CA GLY A 98 -11.13 -5.57 16.77
C GLY A 98 -10.08 -4.60 16.24
N PHE A 99 -8.89 -5.07 15.84
CA PHE A 99 -7.84 -4.25 15.22
C PHE A 99 -7.57 -4.68 13.77
N VAL A 100 -7.10 -3.73 13.00
CA VAL A 100 -6.64 -3.97 11.62
C VAL A 100 -5.20 -3.50 11.51
N HIS A 101 -4.31 -4.40 11.16
CA HIS A 101 -2.94 -4.05 10.82
C HIS A 101 -2.90 -3.41 9.44
N PHE A 102 -2.22 -2.29 9.33
CA PHE A 102 -2.08 -1.56 8.07
C PHE A 102 -0.62 -1.34 7.69
N VAL A 103 -0.43 -1.15 6.41
CA VAL A 103 0.81 -0.69 5.80
C VAL A 103 0.49 0.53 4.98
N SER A 104 1.13 1.65 5.27
CA SER A 104 1.08 2.85 4.44
C SER A 104 2.40 3.00 3.69
N VAL A 105 2.31 3.24 2.40
CA VAL A 105 3.47 3.51 1.56
C VAL A 105 3.47 4.99 1.21
N LEU A 106 4.54 5.66 1.60
CA LEU A 106 4.76 7.08 1.33
C LEU A 106 5.21 7.29 -0.12
N ALA A 107 4.77 8.36 -0.74
CA ALA A 107 5.17 8.75 -2.10
C ALA A 107 6.66 9.11 -2.18
N GLY A 108 7.25 9.55 -1.09
CA GLY A 108 8.66 9.91 -0.94
C GLY A 108 9.21 9.60 0.45
N ARG A 109 10.41 10.03 0.73
CA ARG A 109 10.98 9.94 2.09
C ARG A 109 10.19 10.83 3.06
N PRO A 110 9.99 10.40 4.31
CA PRO A 110 9.42 11.26 5.34
C PRO A 110 10.16 12.60 5.43
N ARG A 111 9.41 13.68 5.54
CA ARG A 111 9.97 15.03 5.74
C ARG A 111 10.18 15.37 7.20
N ALA A 112 9.54 14.61 8.09
CA ALA A 112 9.65 14.80 9.54
C ALA A 112 10.06 13.49 10.21
N ALA A 113 10.96 13.58 11.19
CA ALA A 113 11.21 12.51 12.14
C ALA A 113 10.11 12.53 13.20
N VAL A 114 9.65 11.36 13.62
CA VAL A 114 8.58 11.21 14.60
C VAL A 114 9.00 10.25 15.71
N SER A 115 8.53 10.53 16.92
CA SER A 115 8.68 9.60 18.04
C SER A 115 7.61 8.51 17.92
N LEU A 116 8.03 7.26 18.04
CA LEU A 116 7.15 6.08 17.93
C LEU A 116 7.13 5.31 19.25
N PRO A 117 5.99 4.65 19.58
CA PRO A 117 4.74 4.62 18.86
C PRO A 117 3.97 5.95 18.95
N MET A 118 3.22 6.30 17.91
CA MET A 118 2.38 7.50 17.87
C MET A 118 0.91 7.10 17.79
N THR A 119 0.06 7.71 18.61
CA THR A 119 -1.37 7.41 18.69
C THR A 119 -2.24 8.56 18.24
N PHE A 120 -3.39 8.27 17.67
CA PHE A 120 -4.42 9.22 17.27
C PHE A 120 -5.80 8.76 17.79
N PRO A 121 -6.53 9.62 18.50
CA PRO A 121 -6.04 10.87 19.11
C PRO A 121 -4.89 10.61 20.09
N ALA A 122 -4.11 11.66 20.39
CA ALA A 122 -2.95 11.57 21.29
C ALA A 122 -3.35 11.27 22.74
N THR A 123 -4.57 11.66 23.13
CA THR A 123 -5.13 11.45 24.46
C THR A 123 -6.45 10.69 24.38
N GLY A 124 -6.78 9.95 25.43
CA GLY A 124 -8.01 9.16 25.50
C GLY A 124 -7.91 7.84 24.74
N LYS A 125 -9.05 7.36 24.25
CA LYS A 125 -9.13 6.11 23.49
C LYS A 125 -8.55 6.29 22.10
N TRP A 126 -7.36 5.74 21.86
CA TRP A 126 -6.73 5.80 20.54
C TRP A 126 -7.51 5.00 19.50
N MET A 127 -7.56 5.50 18.28
CA MET A 127 -8.20 4.86 17.12
C MET A 127 -7.19 4.34 16.12
N LEU A 128 -6.04 5.00 16.00
CA LEU A 128 -4.94 4.61 15.13
C LEU A 128 -3.63 4.71 15.92
N LYS A 129 -2.75 3.73 15.71
CA LYS A 129 -1.40 3.72 16.28
C LYS A 129 -0.38 3.44 15.16
N ILE A 130 0.56 4.35 14.98
CA ILE A 130 1.72 4.14 14.12
C ILE A 130 2.79 3.46 14.97
N LEU A 131 3.28 2.30 14.51
CA LEU A 131 4.21 1.45 15.25
C LEU A 131 5.63 1.54 14.73
N SER A 132 5.81 1.60 13.42
CA SER A 132 7.14 1.64 12.82
C SER A 132 7.19 2.43 11.52
N VAL A 133 8.39 2.93 11.22
CA VAL A 133 8.73 3.56 9.93
C VAL A 133 10.06 2.97 9.47
N ASP A 134 10.09 2.53 8.22
CA ASP A 134 11.30 2.04 7.56
C ASP A 134 11.34 2.57 6.12
N GLY A 135 12.20 3.56 5.90
CA GLY A 135 12.25 4.27 4.64
C GLY A 135 10.90 4.92 4.30
N ARG A 136 10.20 4.41 3.28
CA ARG A 136 8.88 4.87 2.85
C ARG A 136 7.72 4.03 3.41
N ILE A 137 8.02 3.03 4.20
CA ILE A 137 7.01 2.10 4.71
C ILE A 137 6.68 2.45 6.16
N VAL A 138 5.41 2.68 6.40
CA VAL A 138 4.84 2.94 7.73
C VAL A 138 3.92 1.80 8.09
N THR A 139 4.07 1.23 9.28
CA THR A 139 3.17 0.17 9.77
C THR A 139 2.47 0.59 11.05
N GLY A 140 1.32 0.04 11.26
CA GLY A 140 0.55 0.32 12.46
C GLY A 140 -0.73 -0.49 12.56
N VAL A 141 -1.54 -0.10 13.51
CA VAL A 141 -2.85 -0.72 13.77
C VAL A 141 -3.91 0.36 13.92
N TYR A 142 -5.12 0.05 13.50
CA TYR A 142 -6.28 0.89 13.79
C TYR A 142 -7.46 0.04 14.28
N ARG A 143 -8.33 0.65 15.06
CA ARG A 143 -9.55 -0.02 15.52
C ARG A 143 -10.50 -0.24 14.35
N ARG A 144 -11.17 -1.38 14.31
CA ARG A 144 -12.17 -1.69 13.27
C ARG A 144 -13.46 -0.88 13.49
N GLN A 145 -13.35 0.43 13.36
CA GLN A 145 -14.43 1.41 13.52
C GLN A 145 -14.31 2.47 12.42
N MET A 146 -15.44 2.98 11.94
CA MET A 146 -15.45 3.99 10.87
C MET A 146 -14.66 5.25 11.24
N GLU A 147 -14.70 5.64 12.51
CA GLU A 147 -13.95 6.78 13.01
C GLU A 147 -12.42 6.62 12.81
N ALA A 148 -11.91 5.40 12.99
CA ALA A 148 -10.49 5.13 12.84
C ALA A 148 -9.98 5.38 11.40
N ILE A 149 -10.83 5.19 10.39
CA ILE A 149 -10.48 5.42 8.98
C ILE A 149 -10.11 6.88 8.73
N ARG A 150 -10.78 7.82 9.42
CA ARG A 150 -10.47 9.25 9.32
C ARG A 150 -9.05 9.58 9.80
N HIS A 151 -8.55 8.81 10.77
CA HIS A 151 -7.20 8.99 11.29
C HIS A 151 -6.12 8.47 10.34
N LEU A 152 -6.44 7.60 9.37
CA LEU A 152 -5.48 7.17 8.35
C LEU A 152 -4.96 8.34 7.51
N ALA A 153 -5.76 9.39 7.31
CA ALA A 153 -5.34 10.62 6.64
C ALA A 153 -4.27 11.41 7.43
N MET A 154 -4.09 11.11 8.72
CA MET A 154 -3.04 11.74 9.55
C MET A 154 -1.65 11.28 9.14
N VAL A 155 -1.51 10.09 8.52
CA VAL A 155 -0.22 9.59 8.04
C VAL A 155 0.44 10.59 7.08
N ASP A 156 -0.33 11.13 6.12
CA ASP A 156 0.17 12.15 5.19
C ASP A 156 0.70 13.39 5.92
N LYS A 157 -0.08 13.86 6.91
CA LYS A 157 0.26 15.06 7.69
C LYS A 157 1.48 14.85 8.57
N VAL A 158 1.57 13.70 9.24
CA VAL A 158 2.68 13.34 10.12
C VAL A 158 4.00 13.30 9.36
N PHE A 159 4.01 12.67 8.19
CA PHE A 159 5.23 12.49 7.42
C PHE A 159 5.46 13.58 6.35
N GLY A 160 4.52 14.48 6.14
CA GLY A 160 4.60 15.58 5.19
C GLY A 160 4.66 15.16 3.72
N VAL A 161 4.27 13.93 3.40
CA VAL A 161 4.22 13.39 2.05
C VAL A 161 2.97 12.55 1.86
N PRO A 162 2.38 12.49 0.65
CA PRO A 162 1.24 11.65 0.37
C PRO A 162 1.53 10.17 0.67
N ALA A 163 0.55 9.47 1.22
CA ALA A 163 0.60 8.06 1.50
C ALA A 163 -0.60 7.32 0.91
N THR A 164 -0.44 6.04 0.65
CA THR A 164 -1.55 5.14 0.38
C THR A 164 -1.50 3.96 1.33
N THR A 165 -2.64 3.59 1.88
CA THR A 165 -2.73 2.56 2.92
C THR A 165 -3.40 1.30 2.42
N ARG A 166 -2.89 0.17 2.84
CA ARG A 166 -3.47 -1.17 2.63
C ARG A 166 -3.51 -1.93 3.96
N ASN A 167 -4.45 -2.86 4.07
CA ASN A 167 -4.42 -3.79 5.18
C ASN A 167 -3.39 -4.90 4.95
N TRP A 168 -3.06 -5.63 6.02
CA TRP A 168 -2.06 -6.67 5.95
C TRP A 168 -2.43 -7.83 5.02
N ASN A 169 -3.73 -8.13 4.86
CA ASN A 169 -4.18 -9.17 3.93
C ASN A 169 -3.84 -8.83 2.48
N THR A 170 -3.87 -7.55 2.11
CA THR A 170 -3.42 -7.10 0.79
C THR A 170 -1.93 -7.36 0.60
N VAL A 171 -1.10 -7.12 1.61
CA VAL A 171 0.35 -7.41 1.55
C VAL A 171 0.60 -8.90 1.35
N LYS A 172 -0.11 -9.76 2.09
CA LYS A 172 -0.05 -11.22 1.91
C LYS A 172 -0.50 -11.66 0.50
N ALA A 173 -1.55 -11.03 -0.02
CA ALA A 173 -2.05 -11.33 -1.37
C ALA A 173 -1.04 -10.94 -2.46
N ILE A 174 -0.36 -9.80 -2.33
CA ILE A 174 0.75 -9.39 -3.21
C ILE A 174 1.83 -10.48 -3.25
N ALA A 175 2.27 -10.95 -2.08
CA ALA A 175 3.31 -11.97 -1.98
C ALA A 175 2.90 -13.29 -2.65
N ARG A 176 1.64 -13.71 -2.50
CA ARG A 176 1.12 -14.93 -3.15
C ARG A 176 1.17 -14.85 -4.66
N VAL A 177 0.84 -13.70 -5.25
CA VAL A 177 0.90 -13.49 -6.71
C VAL A 177 2.34 -13.61 -7.23
N TRP A 178 3.33 -13.28 -6.42
CA TRP A 178 4.74 -13.46 -6.81
C TRP A 178 5.27 -14.88 -6.63
N ALA A 179 4.64 -15.66 -5.74
CA ALA A 179 5.06 -17.02 -5.44
C ALA A 179 4.53 -18.06 -6.46
N GLY A 180 3.43 -17.74 -7.15
CA GLY A 180 2.83 -18.59 -8.21
C GLY A 180 3.24 -18.16 -9.59
#